data_a25e92a5aa1177969e793742cdcbded6
#
_entry.id   a25e92a5aa1177969e793742cdcbded6
#
_cell.length_a   1.000
_cell.length_b   1.000
_cell.length_c   1.000
_cell.angle_alpha   90.00
_cell.angle_beta   90.00
_cell.angle_gamma   90.00
#
_symmetry.space_group_name_H-M   'P 1'
#
loop_
_entity.id
_entity.type
_entity.pdbx_description
1 polymer ?
#
loop_
_entity_poly.entity_id
_entity_poly.type
_entity_poly.pdbx_seq_one_letter_code
_entity_poly.pdbx_strand_id
1 'polypeptide(L)'
;GLRALGVPEQYGGLSIDTVTTAIIVEELGRGDPGFTNSLTNNRKVSAYLAQFAPQHLQDEWFPRYMEDPTFLMANCNTEPRGASDRALQYNAPEAGLQTRARYEDGHWILNGRKQFISNGYLAKLFVVYANTNSSVGMLDGTSTFLVPRGTPGFTVERANEKIGRRFCINGEMVFEDCRLPEDHLLVRDKAMKKRGGYGISGKIAESAQAVGVAQGAFDATASYAREHFQGGARIIQHQVVAARLANMATKLETMR
;
A
#
# COMPACT_ATOMS: atom_id res chain seq x y z
N GLY A 1 -9.14 13.78 9.87
CA GLY A 1 -9.75 13.29 8.78
C GLY A 1 -9.20 12.12 8.00
N LEU A 2 -8.47 12.35 6.90
CA LEU A 2 -8.11 11.27 5.94
C LEU A 2 -7.23 10.15 6.52
N ARG A 3 -6.44 10.41 7.54
CA ARG A 3 -5.64 9.38 8.23
C ARG A 3 -6.50 8.38 9.00
N ALA A 4 -7.68 8.78 9.44
CA ALA A 4 -8.62 7.94 10.20
C ALA A 4 -9.30 6.85 9.34
N LEU A 5 -9.11 6.89 8.01
CA LEU A 5 -9.68 5.90 7.10
C LEU A 5 -9.09 4.50 7.36
N GLY A 6 -9.96 3.54 7.63
CA GLY A 6 -9.58 2.16 7.94
C GLY A 6 -9.28 1.88 9.41
N VAL A 7 -9.27 2.90 10.26
CA VAL A 7 -9.22 2.78 11.72
C VAL A 7 -10.64 2.52 12.24
N PRO A 8 -10.85 1.63 13.23
CA PRO A 8 -12.17 1.43 13.83
C PRO A 8 -12.69 2.69 14.54
N GLU A 9 -14.02 2.89 14.53
CA GLU A 9 -14.68 4.07 15.11
C GLU A 9 -14.37 4.26 16.59
N GLN A 10 -14.25 3.18 17.35
CA GLN A 10 -13.87 3.23 18.76
C GLN A 10 -12.52 3.91 19.04
N TYR A 11 -11.64 3.99 18.05
CA TYR A 11 -10.36 4.71 18.11
C TYR A 11 -10.38 6.05 17.38
N GLY A 12 -11.57 6.59 17.05
CA GLY A 12 -11.73 7.84 16.31
C GLY A 12 -11.59 7.69 14.79
N GLY A 13 -11.73 6.47 14.29
CA GLY A 13 -11.69 6.16 12.86
C GLY A 13 -12.94 6.57 12.11
N LEU A 14 -12.85 6.51 10.77
CA LEU A 14 -13.96 6.77 9.86
C LEU A 14 -14.28 5.52 9.05
N SER A 15 -15.51 5.02 9.22
CA SER A 15 -16.04 3.95 8.40
C SER A 15 -16.67 4.56 7.15
N ILE A 16 -16.06 4.30 5.99
CA ILE A 16 -16.59 4.73 4.69
C ILE A 16 -16.63 3.55 3.71
N ASP A 17 -17.58 3.60 2.81
CA ASP A 17 -17.73 2.58 1.77
C ASP A 17 -16.65 2.68 0.68
N THR A 18 -16.62 1.66 -0.20
CA THR A 18 -15.63 1.56 -1.26
C THR A 18 -15.77 2.66 -2.32
N VAL A 19 -16.99 3.11 -2.62
CA VAL A 19 -17.24 4.16 -3.62
C VAL A 19 -16.74 5.50 -3.10
N THR A 20 -17.10 5.86 -1.88
CA THR A 20 -16.60 7.07 -1.19
C THR A 20 -15.06 7.05 -1.12
N THR A 21 -14.47 5.89 -0.82
CA THR A 21 -13.00 5.72 -0.85
C THR A 21 -12.43 6.00 -2.25
N ALA A 22 -13.06 5.49 -3.31
CA ALA A 22 -12.60 5.70 -4.68
C ALA A 22 -12.63 7.18 -5.07
N ILE A 23 -13.71 7.89 -4.74
CA ILE A 23 -13.85 9.33 -5.00
C ILE A 23 -12.75 10.13 -4.28
N ILE A 24 -12.51 9.85 -3.01
CA ILE A 24 -11.46 10.52 -2.23
C ILE A 24 -10.08 10.26 -2.86
N VAL A 25 -9.81 9.01 -3.24
CA VAL A 25 -8.51 8.62 -3.81
C VAL A 25 -8.32 9.19 -5.20
N GLU A 26 -9.36 9.32 -6.01
CA GLU A 26 -9.33 9.99 -7.31
C GLU A 26 -8.94 11.47 -7.15
N GLU A 27 -9.62 12.20 -6.26
CA GLU A 27 -9.34 13.62 -6.01
C GLU A 27 -7.92 13.84 -5.43
N LEU A 28 -7.48 13.00 -4.50
CA LEU A 28 -6.12 13.06 -3.98
C LEU A 28 -5.08 12.74 -5.07
N GLY A 29 -5.36 11.75 -5.93
CA GLY A 29 -4.52 11.36 -7.06
C GLY A 29 -4.34 12.47 -8.09
N ARG A 30 -5.37 13.30 -8.27
CA ARG A 30 -5.33 14.50 -9.10
C ARG A 30 -4.29 15.51 -8.63
N GLY A 31 -4.08 15.61 -7.30
CA GLY A 31 -3.07 16.47 -6.70
C GLY A 31 -1.67 15.85 -6.73
N ASP A 32 -1.47 14.72 -6.05
CA ASP A 32 -0.19 14.01 -6.00
C ASP A 32 -0.37 12.50 -5.75
N PRO A 33 0.07 11.64 -6.68
CA PRO A 33 -0.07 10.19 -6.53
C PRO A 33 0.85 9.57 -5.46
N GLY A 34 1.94 10.21 -5.09
CA GLY A 34 2.85 9.75 -4.06
C GLY A 34 2.25 9.95 -2.67
N PHE A 35 1.73 11.14 -2.42
CA PHE A 35 0.99 11.46 -1.20
C PHE A 35 -0.22 10.54 -1.03
N THR A 36 -1.03 10.40 -2.09
CA THR A 36 -2.18 9.50 -2.12
C THR A 36 -1.79 8.06 -1.79
N ASN A 37 -0.70 7.56 -2.39
CA ASN A 37 -0.22 6.20 -2.12
C ASN A 37 0.22 6.03 -0.66
N SER A 38 0.82 7.04 -0.04
CA SER A 38 1.19 7.01 1.39
C SER A 38 -0.04 6.88 2.28
N LEU A 39 -1.09 7.68 2.03
CA LEU A 39 -2.36 7.61 2.78
C LEU A 39 -3.11 6.29 2.56
N THR A 40 -3.23 5.84 1.31
CA THR A 40 -3.92 4.59 1.01
C THR A 40 -3.20 3.37 1.57
N ASN A 41 -1.86 3.43 1.70
CA ASN A 41 -1.10 2.38 2.36
C ASN A 41 -1.39 2.32 3.87
N ASN A 42 -1.44 3.48 4.56
CA ASN A 42 -1.86 3.53 5.95
C ASN A 42 -3.27 2.95 6.14
N ARG A 43 -4.24 3.38 5.30
CA ARG A 43 -5.60 2.84 5.32
C ARG A 43 -5.62 1.31 5.16
N LYS A 44 -4.82 0.77 4.22
CA LYS A 44 -4.71 -0.67 4.00
C LYS A 44 -4.21 -1.40 5.25
N VAL A 45 -3.19 -0.87 5.89
CA VAL A 45 -2.62 -1.49 7.09
C VAL A 45 -3.57 -1.35 8.28
N SER A 46 -4.19 -0.19 8.49
CA SER A 46 -5.20 0.00 9.54
C SER A 46 -6.36 -0.98 9.41
N ALA A 47 -6.95 -1.10 8.22
CA ALA A 47 -8.05 -2.05 7.99
C ALA A 47 -7.60 -3.51 8.17
N TYR A 48 -6.36 -3.85 7.84
CA TYR A 48 -5.80 -5.18 8.09
C TYR A 48 -5.65 -5.45 9.59
N LEU A 49 -5.13 -4.51 10.37
CA LEU A 49 -5.01 -4.62 11.82
C LEU A 49 -6.39 -4.70 12.48
N ALA A 50 -7.35 -3.88 12.06
CA ALA A 50 -8.72 -3.93 12.58
C ALA A 50 -9.38 -5.30 12.38
N GLN A 51 -9.06 -5.98 11.29
CA GLN A 51 -9.63 -7.29 10.97
C GLN A 51 -8.92 -8.46 11.64
N PHE A 52 -7.59 -8.40 11.77
CA PHE A 52 -6.78 -9.57 12.12
C PHE A 52 -5.94 -9.43 13.39
N ALA A 53 -5.71 -8.23 13.89
CA ALA A 53 -4.94 -8.05 15.10
C ALA A 53 -5.79 -8.39 16.34
N PRO A 54 -5.22 -9.08 17.36
CA PRO A 54 -5.85 -9.22 18.67
C PRO A 54 -6.21 -7.85 19.26
N GLN A 55 -7.25 -7.81 20.11
CA GLN A 55 -7.79 -6.57 20.67
C GLN A 55 -6.71 -5.74 21.39
N HIS A 56 -5.87 -6.36 22.20
CA HIS A 56 -4.81 -5.66 22.92
C HIS A 56 -3.78 -4.95 22.03
N LEU A 57 -3.45 -5.53 20.86
CA LEU A 57 -2.60 -4.87 19.86
C LEU A 57 -3.33 -3.71 19.17
N GLN A 58 -4.63 -3.82 18.94
CA GLN A 58 -5.42 -2.70 18.44
C GLN A 58 -5.46 -1.56 19.45
N ASP A 59 -5.68 -1.86 20.73
CA ASP A 59 -5.70 -0.90 21.86
C ASP A 59 -4.33 -0.23 22.06
N GLU A 60 -3.24 -0.93 21.76
CA GLU A 60 -1.89 -0.38 21.81
C GLU A 60 -1.58 0.55 20.64
N TRP A 61 -1.91 0.13 19.39
CA TRP A 61 -1.36 0.78 18.21
C TRP A 61 -2.26 1.83 17.56
N PHE A 62 -3.59 1.70 17.62
CA PHE A 62 -4.47 2.70 17.03
C PHE A 62 -4.42 4.05 17.74
N PRO A 63 -4.42 4.15 19.09
CA PRO A 63 -4.23 5.45 19.75
C PRO A 63 -2.92 6.13 19.37
N ARG A 64 -1.80 5.41 19.40
CA ARG A 64 -0.48 5.94 18.99
C ARG A 64 -0.49 6.43 17.55
N TYR A 65 -1.15 5.71 16.64
CA TYR A 65 -1.29 6.10 15.24
C TYR A 65 -2.13 7.37 15.09
N MET A 66 -3.21 7.49 15.83
CA MET A 66 -4.11 8.65 15.74
C MET A 66 -3.50 9.92 16.34
N GLU A 67 -2.77 9.81 17.43
CA GLU A 67 -2.13 10.93 18.15
C GLU A 67 -0.92 11.48 17.39
N ASP A 68 -0.12 10.64 16.76
CA ASP A 68 1.13 11.04 16.11
C ASP A 68 0.92 11.29 14.59
N PRO A 69 0.92 12.56 14.12
CA PRO A 69 0.73 12.88 12.72
C PRO A 69 1.83 12.36 11.80
N THR A 70 2.99 11.98 12.33
CA THR A 70 4.11 11.41 11.58
C THR A 70 4.10 9.88 11.53
N PHE A 71 3.14 9.23 12.19
CA PHE A 71 3.06 7.79 12.24
C PHE A 71 2.62 7.23 10.88
N LEU A 72 3.52 6.56 10.20
CA LEU A 72 3.23 5.80 8.99
C LEU A 72 3.29 4.31 9.27
N MET A 73 2.50 3.56 8.51
CA MET A 73 2.47 2.10 8.52
C MET A 73 2.84 1.53 7.16
N ALA A 74 3.41 0.33 7.16
CA ALA A 74 3.87 -0.33 5.95
C ALA A 74 3.40 -1.79 5.85
N ASN A 75 3.12 -2.23 4.61
CA ASN A 75 2.73 -3.60 4.28
C ASN A 75 3.87 -4.29 3.51
N CYS A 76 4.62 -5.17 4.19
CA CYS A 76 5.88 -5.74 3.73
C CYS A 76 5.68 -7.10 3.06
N ASN A 77 5.42 -7.08 1.75
CA ASN A 77 5.19 -8.29 0.97
C ASN A 77 6.32 -8.56 -0.04
N THR A 78 6.69 -7.57 -0.86
CA THR A 78 7.64 -7.70 -1.96
C THR A 78 9.05 -8.01 -1.46
N GLU A 79 9.72 -8.92 -2.16
CA GLU A 79 11.09 -9.39 -1.87
C GLU A 79 12.01 -9.20 -3.07
N PRO A 80 13.35 -9.29 -2.91
CA PRO A 80 14.29 -9.18 -4.02
C PRO A 80 14.05 -10.17 -5.17
N ARG A 81 13.52 -11.35 -4.86
CA ARG A 81 13.23 -12.42 -5.84
C ARG A 81 11.75 -12.73 -6.02
N GLY A 82 10.85 -11.95 -5.45
CA GLY A 82 9.41 -12.25 -5.50
C GLY A 82 8.55 -10.99 -5.37
N ALA A 83 7.73 -10.75 -6.37
CA ALA A 83 6.78 -9.63 -6.37
C ALA A 83 5.43 -10.03 -6.96
N SER A 84 5.41 -10.53 -8.20
CA SER A 84 4.21 -10.91 -8.93
C SER A 84 3.71 -12.32 -8.59
N ASP A 85 4.55 -13.19 -8.02
CA ASP A 85 4.18 -14.56 -7.64
C ASP A 85 2.90 -14.63 -6.81
N ARG A 86 2.69 -13.63 -5.97
CA ARG A 86 1.46 -13.47 -5.17
C ARG A 86 0.19 -13.29 -6.00
N ALA A 87 0.32 -12.86 -7.24
CA ALA A 87 -0.81 -12.61 -8.15
C ALA A 87 -1.04 -13.79 -9.09
N LEU A 88 -0.07 -14.69 -9.18
CA LEU A 88 -0.17 -15.93 -9.93
C LEU A 88 -0.80 -17.01 -9.04
N GLN A 89 -1.65 -17.84 -9.61
CA GLN A 89 -2.33 -18.89 -8.85
C GLN A 89 -1.47 -20.15 -8.65
N TYR A 90 -0.16 -20.02 -8.78
CA TYR A 90 0.77 -21.09 -8.50
C TYR A 90 0.95 -21.26 -6.99
N ASN A 91 0.73 -22.46 -6.50
CA ASN A 91 0.93 -22.80 -5.09
C ASN A 91 2.02 -23.89 -4.94
N ALA A 92 3.03 -23.81 -5.80
CA ALA A 92 4.18 -24.70 -5.71
C ALA A 92 5.10 -24.29 -4.54
N PRO A 93 5.68 -25.23 -3.80
CA PRO A 93 6.57 -24.96 -2.67
C PRO A 93 7.77 -24.08 -3.05
N GLU A 94 8.26 -24.19 -4.28
CA GLU A 94 9.42 -23.43 -4.80
C GLU A 94 9.07 -21.98 -5.11
N ALA A 95 7.79 -21.69 -5.37
CA ALA A 95 7.26 -20.35 -5.64
C ALA A 95 6.75 -19.71 -4.35
N GLY A 96 7.64 -19.33 -3.45
CA GLY A 96 7.29 -18.82 -2.13
C GLY A 96 8.10 -17.61 -1.71
N LEU A 97 7.66 -17.02 -0.60
CA LEU A 97 8.42 -15.98 0.07
C LEU A 97 9.75 -16.56 0.59
N GLN A 98 10.84 -15.81 0.38
CA GLN A 98 12.15 -16.16 0.92
C GLN A 98 12.28 -15.72 2.38
N THR A 99 11.56 -14.69 2.81
CA THR A 99 11.43 -14.34 4.22
C THR A 99 10.71 -15.48 4.95
N ARG A 100 11.35 -16.04 5.96
CA ARG A 100 10.87 -17.17 6.73
C ARG A 100 10.64 -16.80 8.19
N ALA A 101 9.67 -17.46 8.80
CA ALA A 101 9.43 -17.37 10.23
C ALA A 101 9.35 -18.78 10.83
N ARG A 102 10.06 -18.99 11.94
CA ARG A 102 9.98 -20.20 12.76
C ARG A 102 9.53 -19.85 14.17
N TYR A 103 8.83 -20.76 14.82
CA TYR A 103 8.44 -20.62 16.20
C TYR A 103 9.42 -21.38 17.10
N GLU A 104 9.97 -20.70 18.10
CA GLU A 104 11.00 -21.23 18.97
C GLU A 104 10.91 -20.53 20.36
N ASP A 105 10.87 -21.30 21.42
CA ASP A 105 10.87 -20.81 22.83
C ASP A 105 9.85 -19.69 23.11
N GLY A 106 8.59 -19.88 22.67
CA GLY A 106 7.51 -18.90 22.88
C GLY A 106 7.57 -17.65 22.02
N HIS A 107 8.44 -17.64 21.00
CA HIS A 107 8.64 -16.49 20.10
C HIS A 107 8.66 -16.89 18.63
N TRP A 108 8.30 -15.95 17.80
CA TRP A 108 8.53 -16.05 16.34
C TRP A 108 9.88 -15.43 15.99
N ILE A 109 10.68 -16.14 15.20
CA ILE A 109 11.98 -15.70 14.72
C ILE A 109 11.88 -15.51 13.21
N LEU A 110 12.01 -14.25 12.76
CA LEU A 110 11.94 -13.88 11.34
C LEU A 110 13.34 -13.68 10.76
N ASN A 111 13.55 -14.23 9.55
CA ASN A 111 14.77 -14.05 8.77
C ASN A 111 14.41 -13.78 7.31
N GLY A 112 15.05 -12.78 6.68
CA GLY A 112 14.86 -12.46 5.28
C GLY A 112 14.94 -10.97 4.96
N ARG A 113 14.50 -10.61 3.74
CA ARG A 113 14.57 -9.23 3.23
C ARG A 113 13.27 -8.85 2.51
N LYS A 114 12.88 -7.60 2.67
CA LYS A 114 11.78 -6.97 1.92
C LYS A 114 12.30 -5.74 1.20
N GLN A 115 11.76 -5.48 -0.02
CA GLN A 115 12.16 -4.30 -0.78
C GLN A 115 10.98 -3.57 -1.41
N PHE A 116 11.21 -2.33 -1.81
CA PHE A 116 10.23 -1.45 -2.44
C PHE A 116 8.96 -1.24 -1.60
N ILE A 117 9.07 -1.34 -0.28
CA ILE A 117 7.93 -1.26 0.63
C ILE A 117 7.46 0.18 0.76
N SER A 118 6.24 0.46 0.32
CA SER A 118 5.59 1.78 0.42
C SER A 118 5.54 2.24 1.87
N ASN A 119 5.89 3.51 2.13
CA ASN A 119 6.12 4.10 3.45
C ASN A 119 7.27 3.47 4.24
N GLY A 120 7.85 2.38 3.79
CA GLY A 120 8.71 1.51 4.57
C GLY A 120 9.90 2.20 5.22
N TYR A 121 10.48 3.20 4.55
CA TYR A 121 11.62 3.92 5.13
C TYR A 121 11.23 4.74 6.39
N LEU A 122 10.03 5.29 6.43
CA LEU A 122 9.55 6.16 7.53
C LEU A 122 8.56 5.46 8.47
N ALA A 123 8.03 4.31 8.10
CA ALA A 123 7.01 3.62 8.89
C ALA A 123 7.49 3.27 10.30
N LYS A 124 6.58 3.33 11.26
CA LYS A 124 6.79 2.95 12.66
C LYS A 124 6.23 1.56 12.98
N LEU A 125 5.33 1.05 12.13
CA LEU A 125 4.67 -0.24 12.31
C LEU A 125 4.55 -0.96 10.96
N PHE A 126 4.82 -2.26 10.95
CA PHE A 126 4.93 -3.06 9.74
C PHE A 126 4.09 -4.34 9.84
N VAL A 127 3.29 -4.62 8.82
CA VAL A 127 2.70 -5.93 8.62
C VAL A 127 3.61 -6.71 7.67
N VAL A 128 4.24 -7.75 8.16
CA VAL A 128 5.26 -8.52 7.44
C VAL A 128 4.71 -9.89 7.05
N TYR A 129 4.81 -10.22 5.76
CA TYR A 129 4.47 -11.54 5.23
C TYR A 129 5.72 -12.42 5.24
N ALA A 130 5.64 -13.57 5.89
CA ALA A 130 6.72 -14.54 5.93
C ALA A 130 6.19 -15.98 5.72
N ASN A 131 7.03 -16.84 5.17
CA ASN A 131 6.75 -18.25 5.01
C ASN A 131 6.95 -18.97 6.37
N THR A 132 5.91 -19.63 6.84
CA THR A 132 5.90 -20.46 8.05
C THR A 132 5.83 -21.95 7.76
N ASN A 133 5.56 -22.30 6.50
CA ASN A 133 5.50 -23.71 6.05
C ASN A 133 6.04 -23.84 4.63
N SER A 134 7.30 -24.24 4.51
CA SER A 134 7.98 -24.42 3.24
C SER A 134 7.61 -25.69 2.46
N SER A 135 6.83 -26.58 3.04
CA SER A 135 6.35 -27.80 2.36
C SER A 135 5.17 -27.55 1.42
N VAL A 136 4.57 -26.35 1.49
CA VAL A 136 3.44 -25.92 0.66
C VAL A 136 3.77 -24.58 0.01
N GLY A 137 3.04 -24.23 -1.05
CA GLY A 137 3.26 -22.98 -1.76
C GLY A 137 2.81 -21.74 -0.98
N MET A 138 3.12 -20.57 -1.54
CA MET A 138 2.91 -19.26 -0.93
C MET A 138 1.47 -19.01 -0.46
N LEU A 139 0.47 -19.52 -1.20
CA LEU A 139 -0.93 -19.30 -0.86
C LEU A 139 -1.33 -19.98 0.46
N ASP A 140 -0.71 -21.09 0.78
CA ASP A 140 -1.01 -21.89 1.98
C ASP A 140 0.01 -21.69 3.11
N GLY A 141 1.29 -21.50 2.78
CA GLY A 141 2.37 -21.43 3.76
C GLY A 141 2.73 -20.02 4.29
N THR A 142 2.01 -18.96 3.84
CA THR A 142 2.31 -17.61 4.29
C THR A 142 1.50 -17.21 5.52
N SER A 143 2.20 -16.69 6.52
CA SER A 143 1.65 -16.02 7.71
C SER A 143 1.97 -14.52 7.70
N THR A 144 1.29 -13.75 8.55
CA THR A 144 1.57 -12.32 8.74
C THR A 144 1.87 -11.97 10.18
N PHE A 145 2.79 -11.06 10.36
CA PHE A 145 3.32 -10.65 11.64
C PHE A 145 3.26 -9.13 11.79
N LEU A 146 3.00 -8.65 12.99
CA LEU A 146 3.13 -7.24 13.34
C LEU A 146 4.55 -6.98 13.87
N VAL A 147 5.26 -6.08 13.21
CA VAL A 147 6.64 -5.74 13.57
C VAL A 147 6.74 -4.26 13.85
N PRO A 148 6.91 -3.83 15.10
CA PRO A 148 7.22 -2.44 15.42
C PRO A 148 8.63 -2.04 14.96
N ARG A 149 8.83 -0.77 14.60
CA ARG A 149 10.17 -0.23 14.39
C ARG A 149 10.99 -0.31 15.68
N GLY A 150 12.23 -0.72 15.58
CA GLY A 150 13.12 -0.90 16.72
C GLY A 150 13.07 -2.30 17.36
N THR A 151 12.26 -3.22 16.83
CA THR A 151 12.32 -4.64 17.24
C THR A 151 13.75 -5.17 17.01
N PRO A 152 14.37 -5.84 18.01
CA PRO A 152 15.69 -6.44 17.85
C PRO A 152 15.76 -7.38 16.63
N GLY A 153 16.81 -7.26 15.83
CA GLY A 153 16.96 -8.02 14.57
C GLY A 153 16.15 -7.50 13.38
N PHE A 154 15.47 -6.35 13.53
CA PHE A 154 14.78 -5.67 12.44
C PHE A 154 15.46 -4.35 12.10
N THR A 155 15.87 -4.20 10.83
CA THR A 155 16.54 -2.99 10.31
C THR A 155 15.86 -2.48 9.05
N VAL A 156 15.70 -1.15 8.98
CA VAL A 156 15.34 -0.46 7.74
C VAL A 156 16.64 0.09 7.15
N GLU A 157 17.10 -0.47 6.02
CA GLU A 157 18.43 -0.18 5.48
C GLU A 157 18.48 1.12 4.69
N ARG A 158 17.60 1.26 3.70
CA ARG A 158 17.66 2.41 2.80
C ARG A 158 16.32 2.82 2.23
N ALA A 159 16.23 4.09 1.80
CA ALA A 159 15.17 4.59 0.95
C ALA A 159 15.47 4.24 -0.52
N ASN A 160 14.42 3.89 -1.27
CA ASN A 160 14.56 3.67 -2.71
C ASN A 160 14.34 4.99 -3.46
N GLU A 161 15.31 5.36 -4.31
CA GLU A 161 15.14 6.46 -5.26
C GLU A 161 14.17 6.04 -6.37
N LYS A 162 13.13 6.84 -6.63
CA LYS A 162 12.07 6.50 -7.59
C LYS A 162 11.85 7.59 -8.62
N ILE A 163 11.47 7.22 -9.84
CA ILE A 163 11.11 8.15 -10.91
C ILE A 163 9.72 8.77 -10.73
N GLY A 164 8.81 8.11 -9.98
CA GLY A 164 7.46 8.59 -9.69
C GLY A 164 6.99 8.29 -8.28
N ARG A 165 5.87 8.88 -7.85
CA ARG A 165 5.30 8.72 -6.50
C ARG A 165 6.32 9.02 -5.38
N ARG A 166 7.12 10.05 -5.54
CA ARG A 166 8.29 10.32 -4.69
C ARG A 166 7.92 10.66 -3.26
N PHE A 167 6.75 11.25 -2.99
CA PHE A 167 6.26 11.48 -1.64
C PHE A 167 6.01 10.21 -0.82
N CYS A 168 5.71 9.07 -1.44
CA CYS A 168 5.66 7.79 -0.76
C CYS A 168 7.06 7.17 -0.74
N ILE A 169 7.81 7.35 0.35
CA ILE A 169 9.19 6.87 0.43
C ILE A 169 9.19 5.36 0.67
N ASN A 170 9.63 4.62 -0.35
CA ASN A 170 9.79 3.18 -0.24
C ASN A 170 11.09 2.85 0.50
N GLY A 171 11.07 1.73 1.22
CA GLY A 171 12.23 1.26 1.96
C GLY A 171 12.55 -0.20 1.72
N GLU A 172 13.76 -0.57 2.08
CA GLU A 172 14.25 -1.94 2.18
C GLU A 172 14.41 -2.33 3.64
N MET A 173 13.99 -3.55 3.97
CA MET A 173 14.01 -4.09 5.32
C MET A 173 14.78 -5.39 5.38
N VAL A 174 15.48 -5.58 6.47
CA VAL A 174 16.22 -6.79 6.80
C VAL A 174 15.76 -7.33 8.14
N PHE A 175 15.59 -8.62 8.19
CA PHE A 175 15.25 -9.39 9.37
C PHE A 175 16.38 -10.41 9.59
N GLU A 176 17.08 -10.29 10.71
CA GLU A 176 18.19 -11.16 11.13
C GLU A 176 17.90 -11.62 12.56
N ASP A 177 17.39 -12.85 12.67
CA ASP A 177 16.87 -13.42 13.92
C ASP A 177 15.94 -12.44 14.66
N CYS A 178 15.09 -11.75 13.89
CA CYS A 178 14.13 -10.78 14.41
C CYS A 178 13.11 -11.50 15.28
N ARG A 179 13.16 -11.23 16.59
CA ARG A 179 12.41 -11.93 17.61
C ARG A 179 11.12 -11.19 17.96
N LEU A 180 9.98 -11.86 17.78
CA LEU A 180 8.65 -11.31 18.04
C LEU A 180 7.93 -12.16 19.12
N PRO A 181 7.15 -11.54 20.01
CA PRO A 181 6.22 -12.25 20.88
C PRO A 181 5.23 -13.11 20.08
N GLU A 182 4.70 -14.16 20.69
CA GLU A 182 3.75 -15.07 20.03
C GLU A 182 2.51 -14.35 19.49
N ASP A 183 1.97 -13.40 20.23
CA ASP A 183 0.76 -12.64 19.95
C ASP A 183 0.93 -11.61 18.80
N HIS A 184 2.16 -11.36 18.35
CA HIS A 184 2.44 -10.58 17.14
C HIS A 184 2.15 -11.34 15.83
N LEU A 185 1.78 -12.61 15.88
CA LEU A 185 1.24 -13.36 14.75
C LEU A 185 -0.21 -12.92 14.49
N LEU A 186 -0.44 -12.22 13.39
CA LEU A 186 -1.78 -11.73 13.01
C LEU A 186 -2.63 -12.79 12.32
N VAL A 187 -2.05 -13.48 11.35
CA VAL A 187 -2.70 -14.56 10.59
C VAL A 187 -1.73 -15.71 10.42
N ARG A 188 -2.10 -16.87 10.97
CA ARG A 188 -1.35 -18.10 10.77
C ARG A 188 -1.83 -18.78 9.50
N ASP A 189 -0.91 -19.09 8.59
CA ASP A 189 -1.10 -19.77 7.31
C ASP A 189 -2.25 -19.21 6.44
N LYS A 190 -2.16 -19.40 5.15
CA LYS A 190 -3.17 -18.91 4.19
C LYS A 190 -3.45 -17.40 4.25
N ALA A 191 -2.51 -16.59 4.80
CA ALA A 191 -2.68 -15.14 4.88
C ALA A 191 -2.93 -14.50 3.51
N MET A 192 -2.34 -15.05 2.44
CA MET A 192 -2.57 -14.59 1.07
C MET A 192 -4.02 -14.83 0.60
N LYS A 193 -4.64 -15.93 1.01
CA LYS A 193 -6.05 -16.26 0.70
C LYS A 193 -7.01 -15.42 1.53
N LYS A 194 -6.74 -15.28 2.83
CA LYS A 194 -7.62 -14.58 3.79
C LYS A 194 -7.76 -13.08 3.52
N ARG A 195 -6.79 -12.46 2.84
CA ARG A 195 -6.87 -11.04 2.46
C ARG A 195 -7.82 -10.73 1.29
N GLY A 196 -8.55 -11.70 0.70
CA GLY A 196 -9.32 -11.62 -0.54
C GLY A 196 -10.10 -10.33 -0.78
N GLY A 197 -11.15 -10.02 0.00
CA GLY A 197 -11.95 -8.78 -0.14
C GLY A 197 -11.15 -7.50 0.07
N TYR A 198 -10.20 -7.53 0.98
CA TYR A 198 -9.23 -6.47 1.22
C TYR A 198 -8.34 -6.16 0.00
N GLY A 199 -7.95 -7.20 -0.75
CA GLY A 199 -7.18 -7.05 -2.00
C GLY A 199 -7.97 -6.34 -3.10
N ILE A 200 -9.28 -6.57 -3.20
CA ILE A 200 -10.16 -5.96 -4.20
C ILE A 200 -10.31 -4.46 -3.94
N SER A 201 -10.63 -4.04 -2.71
CA SER A 201 -10.78 -2.62 -2.36
C SER A 201 -9.48 -1.84 -2.60
N GLY A 202 -8.33 -2.49 -2.40
CA GLY A 202 -7.02 -1.92 -2.73
C GLY A 202 -6.82 -1.68 -4.22
N LYS A 203 -7.26 -2.61 -5.08
CA LYS A 203 -7.19 -2.46 -6.54
C LYS A 203 -8.11 -1.34 -7.05
N ILE A 204 -9.33 -1.24 -6.51
CA ILE A 204 -10.25 -0.15 -6.82
C ILE A 204 -9.61 1.20 -6.50
N ALA A 205 -9.03 1.35 -5.31
CA ALA A 205 -8.35 2.57 -4.91
C ALA A 205 -7.15 2.92 -5.82
N GLU A 206 -6.36 1.93 -6.25
CA GLU A 206 -5.26 2.16 -7.19
C GLU A 206 -5.75 2.57 -8.58
N SER A 207 -6.86 2.01 -9.06
CA SER A 207 -7.50 2.41 -10.32
C SER A 207 -8.03 3.84 -10.23
N ALA A 208 -8.75 4.19 -9.18
CA ALA A 208 -9.23 5.54 -8.93
C ALA A 208 -8.09 6.57 -8.86
N GLN A 209 -6.98 6.23 -8.21
CA GLN A 209 -5.78 7.07 -8.21
C GLN A 209 -5.25 7.33 -9.63
N ALA A 210 -5.24 6.31 -10.49
CA ALA A 210 -4.77 6.46 -11.89
C ALA A 210 -5.68 7.39 -12.69
N VAL A 211 -7.01 7.30 -12.49
CA VAL A 211 -7.98 8.24 -13.08
C VAL A 211 -7.71 9.66 -12.60
N GLY A 212 -7.49 9.87 -11.29
CA GLY A 212 -7.17 11.17 -10.72
C GLY A 212 -5.92 11.79 -11.34
N VAL A 213 -4.83 11.04 -11.49
CA VAL A 213 -3.60 11.49 -12.15
C VAL A 213 -3.87 11.92 -13.61
N ALA A 214 -4.64 11.11 -14.33
CA ALA A 214 -5.00 11.43 -15.72
C ALA A 214 -5.89 12.66 -15.79
N GLN A 215 -6.82 12.84 -14.84
CA GLN A 215 -7.65 14.04 -14.74
C GLN A 215 -6.81 15.30 -14.49
N GLY A 216 -5.87 15.25 -13.54
CA GLY A 216 -4.98 16.38 -13.27
C GLY A 216 -4.15 16.79 -14.50
N ALA A 217 -3.62 15.81 -15.24
CA ALA A 217 -2.90 16.05 -16.49
C ALA A 217 -3.81 16.65 -17.57
N PHE A 218 -5.04 16.18 -17.70
CA PHE A 218 -6.02 16.73 -18.64
C PHE A 218 -6.37 18.18 -18.29
N ASP A 219 -6.66 18.49 -17.03
CA ASP A 219 -7.04 19.84 -16.59
C ASP A 219 -5.92 20.84 -16.87
N ALA A 220 -4.67 20.50 -16.51
CA ALA A 220 -3.51 21.33 -16.79
C ALA A 220 -3.31 21.56 -18.30
N THR A 221 -3.46 20.49 -19.11
CA THR A 221 -3.32 20.57 -20.56
C THR A 221 -4.42 21.41 -21.20
N ALA A 222 -5.67 21.22 -20.75
CA ALA A 222 -6.81 21.97 -21.27
C ALA A 222 -6.74 23.47 -20.90
N SER A 223 -6.29 23.80 -19.67
CA SER A 223 -6.07 25.20 -19.25
C SER A 223 -4.99 25.84 -20.11
N TYR A 224 -3.83 25.20 -20.24
CA TYR A 224 -2.74 25.69 -21.08
C TYR A 224 -3.19 25.92 -22.53
N ALA A 225 -3.94 24.97 -23.11
CA ALA A 225 -4.39 25.08 -24.49
C ALA A 225 -5.39 26.23 -24.73
N ARG A 226 -6.17 26.62 -23.70
CA ARG A 226 -7.08 27.77 -23.76
C ARG A 226 -6.36 29.11 -23.64
N GLU A 227 -5.19 29.15 -23.04
CA GLU A 227 -4.45 30.38 -22.75
C GLU A 227 -3.34 30.64 -23.77
N HIS A 228 -2.63 29.59 -24.17
CA HIS A 228 -1.45 29.70 -25.03
C HIS A 228 -1.83 30.07 -26.48
N PHE A 229 -1.19 31.16 -26.97
CA PHE A 229 -1.38 31.66 -28.35
C PHE A 229 -0.18 31.30 -29.22
N GLN A 230 -0.40 30.55 -30.30
CA GLN A 230 0.62 30.17 -31.23
C GLN A 230 -0.01 29.85 -32.61
N GLY A 231 0.69 30.13 -33.70
CA GLY A 231 0.19 29.89 -35.06
C GLY A 231 -1.04 30.72 -35.42
N GLY A 232 -1.13 31.95 -34.89
CA GLY A 232 -2.20 32.89 -35.18
C GLY A 232 -3.50 32.71 -34.41
N ALA A 233 -3.56 31.74 -33.46
CA ALA A 233 -4.73 31.48 -32.64
C ALA A 233 -4.36 30.86 -31.28
N ARG A 234 -5.31 30.74 -30.34
CA ARG A 234 -5.15 29.92 -29.17
C ARG A 234 -5.04 28.46 -29.59
N ILE A 235 -4.09 27.70 -29.03
CA ILE A 235 -3.78 26.36 -29.55
C ILE A 235 -4.96 25.38 -29.45
N ILE A 236 -5.93 25.59 -28.55
CA ILE A 236 -7.16 24.81 -28.52
C ILE A 236 -8.01 24.94 -29.77
N GLN A 237 -7.86 26.04 -30.56
CA GLN A 237 -8.59 26.28 -31.81
C GLN A 237 -8.00 25.51 -32.99
N HIS A 238 -6.79 24.98 -32.86
CA HIS A 238 -6.20 24.12 -33.87
C HIS A 238 -6.83 22.73 -33.78
N GLN A 239 -7.39 22.27 -34.92
CA GLN A 239 -8.17 21.02 -35.00
C GLN A 239 -7.42 19.80 -34.40
N VAL A 240 -6.12 19.69 -34.64
CA VAL A 240 -5.30 18.58 -34.14
C VAL A 240 -5.23 18.61 -32.60
N VAL A 241 -5.11 19.77 -31.96
CA VAL A 241 -5.08 19.92 -30.52
C VAL A 241 -6.46 19.64 -29.94
N ALA A 242 -7.52 20.20 -30.51
CA ALA A 242 -8.90 19.96 -30.08
C ALA A 242 -9.26 18.46 -30.13
N ALA A 243 -8.90 17.76 -31.22
CA ALA A 243 -9.15 16.34 -31.38
C ALA A 243 -8.39 15.50 -30.32
N ARG A 244 -7.15 15.87 -29.99
CA ARG A 244 -6.38 15.20 -28.90
C ARG A 244 -7.03 15.40 -27.56
N LEU A 245 -7.45 16.61 -27.22
CA LEU A 245 -8.15 16.91 -25.96
C LEU A 245 -9.49 16.16 -25.87
N ALA A 246 -10.28 16.11 -26.94
CA ALA A 246 -11.52 15.33 -26.98
C ALA A 246 -11.25 13.83 -26.75
N ASN A 247 -10.22 13.28 -27.36
CA ASN A 247 -9.82 11.88 -27.13
C ASN A 247 -9.39 11.62 -25.68
N MET A 248 -8.63 12.55 -25.07
CA MET A 248 -8.26 12.45 -23.65
C MET A 248 -9.49 12.45 -22.76
N ALA A 249 -10.44 13.38 -22.97
CA ALA A 249 -11.70 13.46 -22.21
C ALA A 249 -12.51 12.16 -22.35
N THR A 250 -12.66 11.64 -23.56
CA THR A 250 -13.36 10.38 -23.82
C THR A 250 -12.73 9.21 -23.06
N LYS A 251 -11.40 9.11 -23.07
CA LYS A 251 -10.68 8.06 -22.32
C LYS A 251 -10.87 8.18 -20.83
N LEU A 252 -10.84 9.40 -20.28
CA LEU A 252 -11.09 9.65 -18.86
C LEU A 252 -12.47 9.17 -18.42
N GLU A 253 -13.52 9.54 -19.17
CA GLU A 253 -14.88 9.09 -18.87
C GLU A 253 -15.05 7.57 -19.00
N THR A 254 -14.32 6.94 -19.92
CA THR A 254 -14.35 5.48 -20.08
C THR A 254 -13.62 4.75 -18.94
N MET A 255 -12.62 5.39 -18.31
CA MET A 255 -11.87 4.82 -17.18
C MET A 255 -12.62 4.93 -15.85
N ARG A 256 -13.52 5.91 -15.73
CA ARG A 256 -14.32 6.19 -14.52
C ARG A 256 -15.51 5.26 -14.42
#